data_f51a14274f8a903ba00ab79ec4b86e8d
#
_entry.id   f51a14274f8a903ba00ab79ec4b86e8d
#
_cell.length_a   1.000
_cell.length_b   1.000
_cell.length_c   1.000
_cell.angle_alpha   90.00
_cell.angle_beta   90.00
_cell.angle_gamma   90.00
#
_symmetry.space_group_name_H-M   'P 1'
#
loop_
_entity.id
_entity.type
_entity.pdbx_description
1 polymer ?
#
loop_
_entity_poly.entity_id
_entity_poly.type
_entity_poly.pdbx_seq_one_letter_code
_entity_poly.pdbx_strand_id
1 'polypeptide(L)'
;MPERFLLNGTRFALLCLLISVLPSLSQAQEVPVFEVNHADSTIKFNVKASVTIEGTFDKWDAGLPFTSSDLETAVLDIKIQAASVNTGSGMKDGKLRGKDFFNVKEDPLITFHSTKVVEIDATTTEFDGDFTIRGVTKPEKLTFTVTGKGTGAGEIKGTMAFDRKDYGMNKGIPFVTIADRVEVIVDLKGERVSGPPVVFKQ
;
A
#
# COMPACT_ATOMS: atom_id res chain seq x y z
N MET A 1 -37.32 66.25 -67.13
CA MET A 1 -37.89 64.98 -66.63
C MET A 1 -36.72 64.09 -66.24
N PRO A 2 -36.55 63.86 -64.96
CA PRO A 2 -35.50 62.98 -64.47
C PRO A 2 -36.12 61.83 -63.74
N GLU A 3 -35.55 60.68 -64.00
CA GLU A 3 -35.88 59.42 -63.34
C GLU A 3 -35.08 59.23 -62.03
N ARG A 4 -35.81 58.81 -61.00
CA ARG A 4 -35.27 58.49 -59.67
C ARG A 4 -34.77 57.03 -59.66
N PHE A 5 -33.54 56.84 -59.39
CA PHE A 5 -33.02 55.52 -59.02
C PHE A 5 -32.98 55.36 -57.48
N LEU A 6 -33.77 54.42 -57.00
CA LEU A 6 -33.79 53.97 -55.60
C LEU A 6 -32.72 52.90 -55.43
N LEU A 7 -31.70 53.15 -54.63
CA LEU A 7 -30.74 52.17 -54.18
C LEU A 7 -31.29 51.46 -52.94
N ASN A 8 -31.64 50.23 -53.09
CA ASN A 8 -31.95 49.34 -51.96
C ASN A 8 -30.67 48.92 -51.29
N GLY A 9 -30.39 49.43 -50.12
CA GLY A 9 -29.29 48.99 -49.26
C GLY A 9 -29.62 47.70 -48.48
N THR A 10 -29.13 46.57 -48.91
CA THR A 10 -29.22 45.30 -48.18
C THR A 10 -28.27 45.34 -47.01
N ARG A 11 -28.81 45.44 -45.81
CA ARG A 11 -28.00 45.32 -44.56
C ARG A 11 -27.73 43.84 -44.31
N PHE A 12 -26.49 43.41 -44.55
CA PHE A 12 -25.99 42.13 -44.07
C PHE A 12 -25.71 42.25 -42.57
N ALA A 13 -26.59 41.65 -41.78
CA ALA A 13 -26.33 41.46 -40.34
C ALA A 13 -25.39 40.28 -40.15
N LEU A 14 -24.13 40.56 -39.85
CA LEU A 14 -23.13 39.58 -39.52
C LEU A 14 -23.40 39.10 -38.07
N LEU A 15 -24.07 37.97 -37.92
CA LEU A 15 -24.31 37.33 -36.62
C LEU A 15 -23.01 36.61 -36.18
N CYS A 16 -22.18 37.30 -35.39
CA CYS A 16 -21.01 36.68 -34.74
C CYS A 16 -21.49 35.71 -33.66
N LEU A 17 -21.47 34.40 -33.96
CA LEU A 17 -21.71 33.33 -33.01
C LEU A 17 -20.47 33.22 -32.10
N LEU A 18 -20.50 33.87 -30.96
CA LEU A 18 -19.50 33.70 -29.87
C LEU A 18 -19.70 32.33 -29.25
N ILE A 19 -18.95 31.34 -29.73
CA ILE A 19 -18.82 30.05 -29.07
C ILE A 19 -17.97 30.28 -27.82
N SER A 20 -18.62 30.45 -26.67
CA SER A 20 -17.95 30.45 -25.37
C SER A 20 -17.48 29.02 -25.06
N VAL A 21 -16.19 28.73 -25.30
CA VAL A 21 -15.53 27.56 -24.80
C VAL A 21 -15.39 27.74 -23.29
N LEU A 22 -16.33 27.19 -22.52
CA LEU A 22 -16.18 27.09 -21.08
C LEU A 22 -15.07 26.05 -20.81
N PRO A 23 -13.99 26.42 -20.07
CA PRO A 23 -13.03 25.42 -19.63
C PRO A 23 -13.78 24.46 -18.70
N SER A 24 -13.86 23.19 -19.07
CA SER A 24 -14.30 22.14 -18.18
C SER A 24 -13.27 22.06 -17.06
N LEU A 25 -13.61 22.62 -15.90
CA LEU A 25 -12.86 22.37 -14.66
C LEU A 25 -12.99 20.88 -14.38
N SER A 26 -11.96 20.11 -14.75
CA SER A 26 -11.82 18.73 -14.30
C SER A 26 -11.70 18.80 -12.77
N GLN A 27 -12.78 18.53 -12.07
CA GLN A 27 -12.72 18.33 -10.62
C GLN A 27 -11.95 17.04 -10.41
N ALA A 28 -10.73 17.16 -9.89
CA ALA A 28 -10.02 16.01 -9.38
C ALA A 28 -10.93 15.34 -8.33
N GLN A 29 -11.26 14.08 -8.52
CA GLN A 29 -12.08 13.33 -7.58
C GLN A 29 -11.29 13.25 -6.27
N GLU A 30 -11.88 13.75 -5.18
CA GLU A 30 -11.27 13.60 -3.86
C GLU A 30 -11.20 12.12 -3.50
N VAL A 31 -10.06 11.68 -3.00
CA VAL A 31 -9.82 10.29 -2.57
C VAL A 31 -9.54 10.25 -1.07
N PRO A 32 -9.84 9.13 -0.39
CA PRO A 32 -9.47 8.93 1.00
C PRO A 32 -7.95 9.04 1.19
N VAL A 33 -7.52 9.79 2.20
CA VAL A 33 -6.12 9.90 2.60
C VAL A 33 -6.00 9.46 4.05
N PHE A 34 -5.13 8.47 4.30
CA PHE A 34 -4.87 7.93 5.62
C PHE A 34 -3.46 8.24 6.07
N GLU A 35 -3.30 8.51 7.35
CA GLU A 35 -2.01 8.56 8.03
C GLU A 35 -1.91 7.38 9.00
N VAL A 36 -0.74 6.72 9.00
CA VAL A 36 -0.44 5.61 9.91
C VAL A 36 0.23 6.15 11.17
N ASN A 37 -0.31 5.78 12.33
CA ASN A 37 0.31 6.08 13.61
C ASN A 37 1.43 5.07 13.89
N HIS A 38 2.67 5.44 13.62
CA HIS A 38 3.84 4.58 13.81
C HIS A 38 4.08 4.20 15.28
N ALA A 39 3.69 5.06 16.23
CA ALA A 39 3.90 4.79 17.65
C ALA A 39 3.04 3.62 18.17
N ASP A 40 1.86 3.46 17.58
CA ASP A 40 0.88 2.43 17.97
C ASP A 40 0.81 1.26 16.96
N SER A 41 1.69 1.27 15.95
CA SER A 41 1.71 0.28 14.89
C SER A 41 2.98 -0.57 14.94
N THR A 42 2.90 -1.82 14.48
CA THR A 42 4.05 -2.73 14.50
C THR A 42 4.06 -3.67 13.31
N ILE A 43 5.26 -4.01 12.85
CA ILE A 43 5.50 -5.11 11.92
C ILE A 43 6.40 -6.12 12.59
N LYS A 44 5.93 -7.37 12.73
CA LYS A 44 6.58 -8.46 13.45
C LYS A 44 6.75 -9.67 12.56
N PHE A 45 7.67 -10.53 12.92
CA PHE A 45 7.80 -11.85 12.32
C PHE A 45 8.03 -12.91 13.38
N ASN A 46 7.57 -14.14 13.09
CA ASN A 46 7.77 -15.32 13.89
C ASN A 46 8.32 -16.47 13.05
N VAL A 47 9.32 -17.16 13.57
CA VAL A 47 9.85 -18.39 12.98
C VAL A 47 9.92 -19.45 14.05
N LYS A 48 9.29 -20.60 13.82
CA LYS A 48 9.45 -21.76 14.70
C LYS A 48 10.87 -22.29 14.57
N ALA A 49 11.53 -22.43 15.70
CA ALA A 49 12.86 -22.99 15.79
C ALA A 49 13.00 -23.79 17.09
N SER A 50 14.13 -24.42 17.36
CA SER A 50 14.40 -25.08 18.66
C SER A 50 14.19 -24.09 19.82
N VAL A 51 14.42 -22.79 19.57
CA VAL A 51 13.99 -21.66 20.38
C VAL A 51 13.30 -20.69 19.45
N THR A 52 12.04 -20.37 19.70
CA THR A 52 11.26 -19.45 18.85
C THR A 52 12.03 -18.16 18.57
N ILE A 53 12.09 -17.77 17.29
CA ILE A 53 12.71 -16.51 16.87
C ILE A 53 11.57 -15.56 16.53
N GLU A 54 11.42 -14.56 17.35
CA GLU A 54 10.49 -13.45 17.15
C GLU A 54 11.27 -12.17 16.99
N GLY A 55 10.77 -11.26 16.19
CA GLY A 55 11.37 -9.94 16.03
C GLY A 55 10.41 -8.93 15.44
N THR A 56 10.80 -7.68 15.59
CA THR A 56 10.14 -6.51 14.99
C THR A 56 11.08 -5.85 13.99
N PHE A 57 10.54 -4.90 13.24
CA PHE A 57 11.32 -3.95 12.48
C PHE A 57 11.05 -2.55 13.03
N ASP A 58 12.10 -1.84 13.45
CA ASP A 58 11.99 -0.54 14.10
C ASP A 58 11.87 0.62 13.09
N LYS A 59 12.16 0.37 11.80
CA LYS A 59 12.11 1.37 10.72
C LYS A 59 11.38 0.81 9.52
N TRP A 60 10.18 1.29 9.30
CA TRP A 60 9.33 0.93 8.19
C TRP A 60 8.43 2.11 7.84
N ASP A 61 7.78 2.04 6.70
CA ASP A 61 6.75 2.94 6.24
C ASP A 61 5.62 2.11 5.63
N ALA A 62 4.38 2.58 5.77
CA ALA A 62 3.21 1.95 5.19
C ALA A 62 2.24 3.02 4.71
N GLY A 63 1.74 2.84 3.49
CA GLY A 63 0.76 3.72 2.87
C GLY A 63 -0.38 2.93 2.25
N LEU A 64 -1.53 3.58 2.15
CA LEU A 64 -2.72 3.03 1.51
C LEU A 64 -3.33 4.09 0.56
N PRO A 65 -2.64 4.43 -0.55
CA PRO A 65 -3.18 5.34 -1.56
C PRO A 65 -4.40 4.74 -2.26
N PHE A 66 -5.33 5.63 -2.64
CA PHE A 66 -6.57 5.33 -3.36
C PHE A 66 -6.64 6.10 -4.66
N THR A 67 -7.35 5.58 -5.66
CA THR A 67 -7.71 6.31 -6.89
C THR A 67 -9.18 6.69 -6.94
N SER A 68 -10.01 6.12 -6.05
CA SER A 68 -11.40 6.50 -5.79
C SER A 68 -11.73 6.24 -4.32
N SER A 69 -12.98 6.42 -3.90
CA SER A 69 -13.41 6.02 -2.54
C SER A 69 -13.60 4.51 -2.36
N ASP A 70 -13.59 3.72 -3.43
CA ASP A 70 -13.79 2.28 -3.34
C ASP A 70 -12.54 1.57 -2.79
N LEU A 71 -12.73 0.67 -1.83
CA LEU A 71 -11.63 -0.10 -1.24
C LEU A 71 -10.82 -0.88 -2.29
N GLU A 72 -11.46 -1.38 -3.34
CA GLU A 72 -10.77 -2.12 -4.41
C GLU A 72 -9.74 -1.31 -5.18
N THR A 73 -9.80 0.03 -5.07
CA THR A 73 -8.81 0.93 -5.68
C THR A 73 -7.63 1.24 -4.77
N ALA A 74 -7.64 0.72 -3.54
CA ALA A 74 -6.54 0.89 -2.62
C ALA A 74 -5.31 0.10 -3.07
N VAL A 75 -4.15 0.70 -2.89
CA VAL A 75 -2.86 0.02 -3.05
C VAL A 75 -2.15 0.03 -1.72
N LEU A 76 -1.86 -1.14 -1.17
CA LEU A 76 -1.08 -1.24 0.05
C LEU A 76 0.40 -1.27 -0.30
N ASP A 77 1.12 -0.25 0.15
CA ASP A 77 2.57 -0.16 0.04
C ASP A 77 3.21 -0.28 1.42
N ILE A 78 4.08 -1.26 1.63
CA ILE A 78 4.88 -1.41 2.84
C ILE A 78 6.35 -1.43 2.44
N LYS A 79 7.17 -0.63 3.12
CA LYS A 79 8.62 -0.56 2.94
C LYS A 79 9.30 -0.70 4.30
N ILE A 80 10.16 -1.70 4.45
CA ILE A 80 10.85 -2.00 5.71
C ILE A 80 12.35 -1.90 5.48
N GLN A 81 13.05 -1.17 6.33
CA GLN A 81 14.51 -1.20 6.36
C GLN A 81 14.95 -2.51 7.03
N ALA A 82 15.44 -3.49 6.26
CA ALA A 82 15.82 -4.81 6.75
C ALA A 82 16.87 -4.76 7.87
N ALA A 83 17.73 -3.73 7.86
CA ALA A 83 18.73 -3.52 8.91
C ALA A 83 18.13 -3.12 10.27
N SER A 84 16.85 -2.70 10.31
CA SER A 84 16.17 -2.32 11.54
C SER A 84 15.58 -3.49 12.33
N VAL A 85 15.89 -4.72 11.91
CA VAL A 85 15.47 -5.92 12.63
C VAL A 85 15.91 -5.88 14.09
N ASN A 86 14.99 -6.22 14.99
CA ASN A 86 15.16 -6.19 16.43
C ASN A 86 14.49 -7.43 17.06
N THR A 87 15.29 -8.36 17.54
CA THR A 87 14.86 -9.55 18.26
C THR A 87 15.11 -9.45 19.76
N GLY A 88 15.54 -8.29 20.25
CA GLY A 88 16.04 -8.11 21.60
C GLY A 88 17.44 -8.70 21.86
N SER A 89 18.11 -9.21 20.80
CA SER A 89 19.43 -9.82 20.90
C SER A 89 20.35 -9.36 19.75
N GLY A 90 21.33 -8.54 20.07
CA GLY A 90 22.28 -8.03 19.07
C GLY A 90 23.00 -9.12 18.27
N MET A 91 23.22 -10.30 18.89
CA MET A 91 23.81 -11.47 18.19
C MET A 91 22.84 -12.01 17.12
N LYS A 92 21.56 -12.20 17.46
CA LYS A 92 20.54 -12.66 16.50
C LYS A 92 20.35 -11.62 15.40
N ASP A 93 20.24 -10.35 15.76
CA ASP A 93 20.08 -9.24 14.81
C ASP A 93 21.24 -9.16 13.84
N GLY A 94 22.47 -9.27 14.33
CA GLY A 94 23.67 -9.33 13.49
C GLY A 94 23.66 -10.50 12.51
N LYS A 95 23.18 -11.67 12.94
CA LYS A 95 23.03 -12.84 12.07
C LYS A 95 21.96 -12.64 11.02
N LEU A 96 20.80 -12.08 11.41
CA LEU A 96 19.70 -11.81 10.48
C LEU A 96 20.06 -10.76 9.42
N ARG A 97 20.84 -9.75 9.77
CA ARG A 97 21.36 -8.75 8.81
C ARG A 97 22.37 -9.33 7.82
N GLY A 98 22.97 -10.48 8.14
CA GLY A 98 24.01 -11.09 7.35
C GLY A 98 23.54 -11.67 6.01
N LYS A 99 24.53 -12.02 5.16
CA LYS A 99 24.32 -12.56 3.80
C LYS A 99 23.52 -13.86 3.74
N ASP A 100 23.49 -14.62 4.82
CA ASP A 100 22.76 -15.89 4.88
C ASP A 100 21.25 -15.71 5.10
N PHE A 101 20.85 -14.51 5.56
CA PHE A 101 19.45 -14.13 5.84
C PHE A 101 19.06 -12.89 5.03
N PHE A 102 18.88 -11.71 5.62
CA PHE A 102 18.37 -10.54 4.92
C PHE A 102 19.36 -9.91 3.93
N ASN A 103 20.65 -10.16 4.08
CA ASN A 103 21.71 -9.61 3.20
C ASN A 103 21.63 -8.08 3.05
N VAL A 104 21.44 -7.37 4.15
CA VAL A 104 21.08 -5.95 4.18
C VAL A 104 22.08 -5.00 3.50
N LYS A 105 23.29 -5.45 3.19
CA LYS A 105 24.29 -4.67 2.47
C LYS A 105 23.98 -4.55 0.97
N GLU A 106 23.43 -5.62 0.39
CA GLU A 106 23.05 -5.71 -1.03
C GLU A 106 21.58 -5.34 -1.19
N ASP A 107 20.72 -5.84 -0.29
CA ASP A 107 19.27 -5.76 -0.35
C ASP A 107 18.73 -5.06 0.91
N PRO A 108 18.80 -3.73 1.02
CA PRO A 108 18.48 -3.01 2.26
C PRO A 108 16.99 -2.95 2.57
N LEU A 109 16.12 -3.21 1.59
CA LEU A 109 14.67 -3.08 1.75
C LEU A 109 13.95 -4.43 1.64
N ILE A 110 12.93 -4.59 2.50
CA ILE A 110 11.86 -5.57 2.34
C ILE A 110 10.62 -4.77 1.94
N THR A 111 9.89 -5.20 0.91
CA THR A 111 8.72 -4.46 0.42
C THR A 111 7.55 -5.38 0.16
N PHE A 112 6.35 -4.84 0.32
CA PHE A 112 5.11 -5.43 -0.16
C PHE A 112 4.36 -4.35 -0.95
N HIS A 113 3.98 -4.66 -2.18
CA HIS A 113 3.18 -3.79 -3.04
C HIS A 113 1.97 -4.57 -3.53
N SER A 114 0.77 -4.16 -3.12
CA SER A 114 -0.43 -4.86 -3.54
C SER A 114 -0.80 -4.53 -4.99
N THR A 115 -1.23 -5.57 -5.70
CA THR A 115 -1.70 -5.48 -7.08
C THR A 115 -3.20 -5.70 -7.20
N LYS A 116 -3.81 -6.25 -6.14
CA LYS A 116 -5.24 -6.51 -6.08
C LYS A 116 -5.74 -6.51 -4.64
N VAL A 117 -6.95 -6.01 -4.44
CA VAL A 117 -7.67 -6.04 -3.17
C VAL A 117 -8.95 -6.85 -3.34
N VAL A 118 -9.25 -7.73 -2.39
CA VAL A 118 -10.45 -8.56 -2.37
C VAL A 118 -11.09 -8.48 -1.00
N GLU A 119 -12.33 -8.03 -0.93
CA GLU A 119 -13.13 -8.14 0.29
C GLU A 119 -13.64 -9.58 0.41
N ILE A 120 -13.20 -10.30 1.44
CA ILE A 120 -13.58 -11.68 1.70
C ILE A 120 -14.91 -11.74 2.46
N ASP A 121 -15.04 -10.88 3.46
CA ASP A 121 -16.25 -10.72 4.27
C ASP A 121 -16.32 -9.31 4.88
N ALA A 122 -17.30 -9.06 5.75
CA ALA A 122 -17.53 -7.76 6.36
C ALA A 122 -16.33 -7.20 7.15
N THR A 123 -15.42 -8.04 7.60
CA THR A 123 -14.26 -7.66 8.42
C THR A 123 -12.93 -8.00 7.78
N THR A 124 -12.90 -8.92 6.84
CA THR A 124 -11.69 -9.49 6.26
C THR A 124 -11.46 -9.01 4.84
N THR A 125 -10.27 -8.50 4.59
CA THR A 125 -9.81 -8.04 3.27
C THR A 125 -8.47 -8.71 2.96
N GLU A 126 -8.32 -9.23 1.75
CA GLU A 126 -7.08 -9.83 1.25
C GLU A 126 -6.44 -8.88 0.23
N PHE A 127 -5.15 -8.65 0.38
CA PHE A 127 -4.30 -7.94 -0.57
C PHE A 127 -3.37 -8.96 -1.23
N ASP A 128 -3.60 -9.21 -2.52
CA ASP A 128 -2.66 -9.95 -3.36
C ASP A 128 -1.57 -8.98 -3.81
N GLY A 129 -0.31 -9.35 -3.75
CA GLY A 129 0.76 -8.42 -4.11
C GLY A 129 2.12 -9.05 -4.25
N ASP A 130 3.07 -8.22 -4.62
CA ASP A 130 4.47 -8.57 -4.79
C ASP A 130 5.23 -8.34 -3.48
N PHE A 131 5.68 -9.42 -2.87
CA PHE A 131 6.55 -9.38 -1.69
C PHE A 131 8.00 -9.57 -2.12
N THR A 132 8.85 -8.63 -1.73
CA THR A 132 10.28 -8.65 -2.04
C THR A 132 11.11 -8.70 -0.77
N ILE A 133 12.00 -9.69 -0.67
CA ILE A 133 13.01 -9.81 0.37
C ILE A 133 14.30 -10.39 -0.25
N ARG A 134 15.46 -9.84 0.12
CA ARG A 134 16.75 -10.21 -0.47
C ARG A 134 16.82 -10.06 -1.99
N GLY A 135 16.18 -9.07 -2.57
CA GLY A 135 16.11 -8.88 -4.02
C GLY A 135 15.27 -9.92 -4.78
N VAL A 136 14.66 -10.88 -4.08
CA VAL A 136 13.75 -11.87 -4.67
C VAL A 136 12.32 -11.42 -4.46
N THR A 137 11.56 -11.30 -5.57
CA THR A 137 10.14 -10.93 -5.56
C THR A 137 9.27 -12.14 -5.87
N LYS A 138 8.23 -12.35 -5.07
CA LYS A 138 7.21 -13.38 -5.32
C LYS A 138 5.82 -12.85 -5.01
N PRO A 139 4.77 -13.38 -5.68
CA PRO A 139 3.40 -13.07 -5.32
C PRO A 139 3.05 -13.71 -3.97
N GLU A 140 2.54 -12.89 -3.07
CA GLU A 140 2.09 -13.31 -1.74
C GLU A 140 0.75 -12.68 -1.40
N LYS A 141 0.07 -13.21 -0.39
CA LYS A 141 -1.23 -12.75 0.08
C LYS A 141 -1.10 -12.26 1.52
N LEU A 142 -1.55 -11.03 1.74
CA LEU A 142 -1.62 -10.44 3.06
C LEU A 142 -3.09 -10.25 3.43
N THR A 143 -3.56 -11.03 4.40
CA THR A 143 -4.95 -11.02 4.85
C THR A 143 -5.09 -10.11 6.06
N PHE A 144 -5.98 -9.14 5.97
CA PHE A 144 -6.25 -8.17 7.04
C PHE A 144 -7.63 -8.34 7.64
N THR A 145 -7.71 -8.19 8.95
CA THR A 145 -8.95 -7.87 9.67
C THR A 145 -9.00 -6.37 9.88
N VAL A 146 -10.07 -5.73 9.44
CA VAL A 146 -10.28 -4.28 9.54
C VAL A 146 -11.30 -3.97 10.62
N THR A 147 -10.93 -3.12 11.57
CA THR A 147 -11.83 -2.58 12.61
C THR A 147 -11.99 -1.07 12.46
N GLY A 148 -13.08 -0.51 13.01
CA GLY A 148 -13.33 0.94 12.93
C GLY A 148 -13.82 1.42 11.57
N LYS A 149 -14.37 0.53 10.73
CA LYS A 149 -14.94 0.92 9.42
C LYS A 149 -15.96 2.04 9.58
N GLY A 150 -15.85 3.09 8.76
CA GLY A 150 -16.77 4.22 8.72
C GLY A 150 -16.57 5.27 9.82
N THR A 151 -15.71 5.06 10.81
CA THR A 151 -15.46 6.02 11.91
C THR A 151 -14.39 7.07 11.58
N GLY A 152 -13.62 6.88 10.51
CA GLY A 152 -12.49 7.72 10.15
C GLY A 152 -11.17 7.31 10.82
N ALA A 153 -11.22 6.50 11.88
CA ALA A 153 -10.05 5.88 12.50
C ALA A 153 -10.22 4.37 12.50
N GLY A 154 -9.12 3.62 12.38
CA GLY A 154 -9.21 2.17 12.32
C GLY A 154 -7.89 1.47 12.64
N GLU A 155 -8.02 0.17 12.88
CA GLU A 155 -6.90 -0.74 13.03
C GLU A 155 -7.03 -1.81 11.96
N ILE A 156 -5.93 -2.11 11.29
CA ILE A 156 -5.82 -3.25 10.38
C ILE A 156 -4.77 -4.20 10.91
N LYS A 157 -5.19 -5.44 11.17
CA LYS A 157 -4.32 -6.53 11.57
C LYS A 157 -4.16 -7.51 10.43
N GLY A 158 -2.96 -7.56 9.88
CA GLY A 158 -2.64 -8.41 8.75
C GLY A 158 -1.72 -9.56 9.14
N THR A 159 -1.89 -10.68 8.43
CA THR A 159 -1.01 -11.83 8.54
C THR A 159 -0.69 -12.38 7.16
N MET A 160 0.57 -12.75 6.97
CA MET A 160 1.01 -13.54 5.83
C MET A 160 2.03 -14.57 6.29
N ALA A 161 2.29 -15.57 5.46
CA ALA A 161 3.34 -16.51 5.73
C ALA A 161 4.01 -16.94 4.42
N PHE A 162 5.34 -17.05 4.45
CA PHE A 162 6.13 -17.43 3.30
C PHE A 162 7.20 -18.47 3.70
N ASP A 163 7.73 -19.19 2.72
CA ASP A 163 8.90 -20.05 2.92
C ASP A 163 10.18 -19.23 2.70
N ARG A 164 11.02 -19.16 3.75
CA ARG A 164 12.28 -18.38 3.69
C ARG A 164 13.24 -18.87 2.62
N LYS A 165 13.19 -20.18 2.28
CA LYS A 165 14.06 -20.75 1.26
C LYS A 165 13.71 -20.27 -0.14
N ASP A 166 12.43 -19.94 -0.37
CA ASP A 166 11.98 -19.38 -1.62
C ASP A 166 12.63 -18.03 -1.93
N TYR A 167 13.12 -17.35 -0.91
CA TYR A 167 13.83 -16.07 -0.98
C TYR A 167 15.34 -16.24 -0.76
N GLY A 168 15.87 -17.46 -0.95
CA GLY A 168 17.30 -17.74 -0.88
C GLY A 168 17.90 -17.77 0.53
N MET A 169 17.08 -17.77 1.59
CA MET A 169 17.54 -17.92 2.98
C MET A 169 17.70 -19.40 3.34
N ASN A 170 18.59 -20.10 2.61
CA ASN A 170 18.78 -21.56 2.68
C ASN A 170 19.70 -22.02 3.81
N LYS A 171 20.41 -21.09 4.46
CA LYS A 171 21.34 -21.42 5.53
C LYS A 171 20.61 -21.60 6.86
N GLY A 172 21.22 -22.42 7.72
CA GLY A 172 20.80 -22.61 9.09
C GLY A 172 21.73 -21.88 10.08
N ILE A 173 21.42 -22.03 11.34
CA ILE A 173 22.29 -21.65 12.45
C ILE A 173 22.79 -22.98 13.05
N PRO A 174 24.10 -23.17 13.27
CA PRO A 174 24.61 -24.40 13.88
C PRO A 174 23.86 -24.75 15.17
N PHE A 175 23.47 -26.00 15.31
CA PHE A 175 22.74 -26.54 16.48
C PHE A 175 21.33 -25.98 16.69
N VAL A 176 20.79 -25.20 15.74
CA VAL A 176 19.42 -24.66 15.79
C VAL A 176 18.64 -25.17 14.60
N THR A 177 17.56 -25.90 14.84
CA THR A 177 16.59 -26.23 13.80
C THR A 177 15.68 -25.04 13.59
N ILE A 178 15.65 -24.50 12.38
CA ILE A 178 14.83 -23.34 11.99
C ILE A 178 13.81 -23.81 10.98
N ALA A 179 12.51 -23.57 11.22
CA ALA A 179 11.47 -23.85 10.26
C ALA A 179 11.65 -22.99 8.99
N ASP A 180 11.18 -23.51 7.88
CA ASP A 180 11.22 -22.77 6.62
C ASP A 180 10.10 -21.73 6.54
N ARG A 181 8.94 -22.01 7.16
CA ARG A 181 7.82 -21.09 7.25
C ARG A 181 8.11 -19.94 8.20
N VAL A 182 7.99 -18.73 7.69
CA VAL A 182 8.03 -17.47 8.43
C VAL A 182 6.62 -16.88 8.44
N GLU A 183 6.14 -16.48 9.60
CA GLU A 183 4.89 -15.77 9.77
C GLU A 183 5.18 -14.29 9.98
N VAL A 184 4.48 -13.42 9.23
CA VAL A 184 4.55 -11.96 9.36
C VAL A 184 3.21 -11.46 9.91
N ILE A 185 3.29 -10.58 10.88
CA ILE A 185 2.15 -9.93 11.52
C ILE A 185 2.33 -8.43 11.35
N VAL A 186 1.35 -7.81 10.71
CA VAL A 186 1.26 -6.37 10.46
C VAL A 186 0.09 -5.84 11.29
N ASP A 187 0.36 -4.95 12.21
CA ASP A 187 -0.66 -4.28 13.04
C ASP A 187 -0.50 -2.78 12.83
N LEU A 188 -1.39 -2.19 12.03
CA LEU A 188 -1.36 -0.78 11.69
C LEU A 188 -2.59 -0.09 12.22
N LYS A 189 -2.36 1.01 12.92
CA LYS A 189 -3.40 1.95 13.35
C LYS A 189 -3.27 3.23 12.54
N GLY A 190 -4.39 3.73 12.07
CA GLY A 190 -4.40 4.91 11.24
C GLY A 190 -5.71 5.67 11.32
N GLU A 191 -5.67 6.88 10.82
CA GLU A 191 -6.83 7.74 10.71
C GLU A 191 -6.91 8.36 9.32
N ARG A 192 -8.15 8.61 8.88
CA ARG A 192 -8.39 9.31 7.63
C ARG A 192 -8.28 10.82 7.89
N VAL A 193 -7.26 11.43 7.31
CA VAL A 193 -6.95 12.86 7.49
C VAL A 193 -7.65 13.76 6.50
N SER A 194 -8.05 13.21 5.33
CA SER A 194 -8.82 13.97 4.32
C SER A 194 -9.55 13.05 3.33
N GLY A 195 -10.37 13.65 2.47
CA GLY A 195 -11.15 12.96 1.44
C GLY A 195 -12.40 12.26 1.98
N PRO A 196 -13.20 11.62 1.10
CA PRO A 196 -14.44 10.93 1.45
C PRO A 196 -14.17 9.66 2.27
N PRO A 197 -15.20 9.11 2.94
CA PRO A 197 -15.12 7.78 3.54
C PRO A 197 -14.83 6.70 2.48
N VAL A 198 -14.13 5.63 2.90
CA VAL A 198 -13.96 4.43 2.07
C VAL A 198 -15.29 3.71 1.94
N VAL A 199 -15.61 3.30 0.72
CA VAL A 199 -16.77 2.48 0.38
C VAL A 199 -16.33 1.01 0.35
N PHE A 200 -17.04 0.21 1.14
CA PHE A 200 -16.89 -1.25 1.18
C PHE A 200 -18.04 -1.87 0.40
N LYS A 201 -17.79 -2.92 -0.34
CA LYS A 201 -18.87 -3.74 -0.93
C LYS A 201 -19.58 -4.49 0.19
N GLN A 202 -20.90 -4.56 0.09
CA GLN A 202 -21.74 -5.35 0.98
C GLN A 202 -21.94 -6.76 0.41
#